data_da3ab70b74d6f3880b66d180b252d5ec
#
_entry.id   da3ab70b74d6f3880b66d180b252d5ec
#
_cell.length_a   1.000
_cell.length_b   1.000
_cell.length_c   1.000
_cell.angle_alpha   90.00
_cell.angle_beta   90.00
_cell.angle_gamma   90.00
#
_symmetry.space_group_name_H-M   'P 1'
#
loop_
_entity.id
_entity.type
_entity.pdbx_description
1 polymer ?
#
loop_
_entity_poly.entity_id
_entity_poly.type
_entity_poly.pdbx_seq_one_letter_code
_entity_poly.pdbx_strand_id
1 'polypeptide(L)'
;MAFGKRQPIGVELVKRGIVTEEDVQRALIEQKKSPSKKIGEIIKEMNICDPRTLIQTIGDIVGAKGVILTKESVQINILDYISIEMAKRYHVVPFGIENGKIKVCFSDVNNKRNYEAVKMLMLNRGLVIDPYVSYISAIDDILDDLGGTASTDNMRAIGEESNITELVDSIIKTAMKKRTSDIH
;
A
#
# COMPACT_ATOMS: atom_id res chain seq x y z
N MET A 1 -3.40 11.64 30.63
CA MET A 1 -3.51 12.47 29.39
C MET A 1 -4.68 11.96 28.58
N ALA A 2 -5.71 12.77 28.43
CA ALA A 2 -6.92 12.39 27.69
C ALA A 2 -6.55 12.21 26.21
N PHE A 3 -6.77 11.01 25.68
CA PHE A 3 -6.79 10.78 24.25
C PHE A 3 -8.02 11.49 23.68
N GLY A 4 -7.86 12.78 23.33
CA GLY A 4 -8.91 13.54 22.66
C GLY A 4 -9.36 12.77 21.43
N LYS A 5 -10.68 12.57 21.26
CA LYS A 5 -11.25 12.03 20.03
C LYS A 5 -10.70 12.87 18.87
N ARG A 6 -9.87 12.26 18.01
CA ARG A 6 -9.40 12.94 16.79
C ARG A 6 -10.63 13.42 16.03
N GLN A 7 -10.64 14.70 15.71
CA GLN A 7 -11.73 15.27 14.93
C GLN A 7 -11.72 14.68 13.51
N PRO A 8 -12.89 14.59 12.86
CA PRO A 8 -12.95 14.16 11.47
C PRO A 8 -12.06 15.02 10.57
N ILE A 9 -11.40 14.41 9.60
CA ILE A 9 -10.46 15.11 8.68
C ILE A 9 -11.13 16.32 8.03
N GLY A 10 -12.40 16.21 7.59
CA GLY A 10 -13.14 17.31 6.99
C GLY A 10 -13.22 18.55 7.91
N VAL A 11 -13.47 18.36 9.20
CA VAL A 11 -13.53 19.45 10.18
C VAL A 11 -12.15 20.11 10.34
N GLU A 12 -11.09 19.34 10.38
CA GLU A 12 -9.74 19.88 10.49
C GLU A 12 -9.30 20.62 9.21
N LEU A 13 -9.73 20.18 8.04
CA LEU A 13 -9.48 20.87 6.77
C LEU A 13 -10.18 22.24 6.74
N VAL A 14 -11.42 22.33 7.21
CA VAL A 14 -12.16 23.59 7.32
C VAL A 14 -11.46 24.54 8.29
N LYS A 15 -11.08 24.08 9.49
CA LYS A 15 -10.35 24.88 10.47
C LYS A 15 -9.04 25.46 9.94
N ARG A 16 -8.37 24.73 9.06
CA ARG A 16 -7.12 25.17 8.42
C ARG A 16 -7.35 26.01 7.17
N GLY A 17 -8.61 26.26 6.80
CA GLY A 17 -8.97 27.08 5.64
C GLY A 17 -8.66 26.45 4.28
N ILE A 18 -8.49 25.11 4.22
CA ILE A 18 -8.20 24.39 2.97
C ILE A 18 -9.46 24.20 2.13
N VAL A 19 -10.60 23.99 2.79
CA VAL A 19 -11.92 23.83 2.19
C VAL A 19 -12.96 24.56 3.04
N THR A 20 -14.14 24.81 2.48
CA THR A 20 -15.28 25.36 3.21
C THR A 20 -16.13 24.25 3.85
N GLU A 21 -17.04 24.62 4.78
CA GLU A 21 -18.01 23.67 5.32
C GLU A 21 -18.93 23.11 4.24
N GLU A 22 -19.34 23.97 3.27
CA GLU A 22 -20.14 23.54 2.13
C GLU A 22 -19.42 22.49 1.27
N ASP A 23 -18.12 22.67 1.04
CA ASP A 23 -17.30 21.71 0.30
C ASP A 23 -17.26 20.36 1.00
N VAL A 24 -17.09 20.35 2.33
CA VAL A 24 -17.11 19.14 3.13
C VAL A 24 -18.47 18.47 3.06
N GLN A 25 -19.58 19.22 3.14
CA GLN A 25 -20.93 18.66 3.04
C GLN A 25 -21.16 18.01 1.66
N ARG A 26 -20.75 18.69 0.58
CA ARG A 26 -20.81 18.14 -0.78
C ARG A 26 -19.99 16.86 -0.91
N ALA A 27 -18.76 16.87 -0.38
CA ALA A 27 -17.89 15.70 -0.39
C ALA A 27 -18.48 14.52 0.42
N LEU A 28 -19.13 14.77 1.55
CA LEU A 28 -19.81 13.75 2.35
C LEU A 28 -21.03 13.15 1.63
N ILE A 29 -21.78 13.97 0.86
CA ILE A 29 -22.87 13.46 0.03
C ILE A 29 -22.32 12.54 -1.07
N GLU A 30 -21.22 12.94 -1.70
CA GLU A 30 -20.59 12.11 -2.75
C GLU A 30 -19.99 10.82 -2.17
N GLN A 31 -19.44 10.90 -0.95
CA GLN A 31 -18.91 9.72 -0.25
C GLN A 31 -20.00 8.67 0.02
N LYS A 32 -21.24 9.06 0.26
CA LYS A 32 -22.35 8.10 0.43
C LYS A 32 -22.60 7.27 -0.82
N LYS A 33 -22.30 7.81 -2.01
CA LYS A 33 -22.40 7.08 -3.29
C LYS A 33 -21.20 6.16 -3.53
N SER A 34 -20.04 6.49 -2.92
CA SER A 34 -18.80 5.72 -3.03
C SER A 34 -18.17 5.49 -1.65
N PRO A 35 -18.73 4.58 -0.82
CA PRO A 35 -18.33 4.42 0.58
C PRO A 35 -16.88 3.95 0.79
N SER A 36 -16.29 3.33 -0.24
CA SER A 36 -14.88 2.90 -0.23
C SER A 36 -13.89 4.05 -0.35
N LYS A 37 -14.31 5.19 -0.94
CA LYS A 37 -13.46 6.37 -1.11
C LYS A 37 -13.34 7.18 0.17
N LYS A 38 -12.15 7.65 0.44
CA LYS A 38 -11.89 8.57 1.56
C LYS A 38 -12.26 9.99 1.17
N ILE A 39 -12.64 10.80 2.16
CA ILE A 39 -13.06 12.19 1.93
C ILE A 39 -11.97 13.03 1.21
N GLY A 40 -10.69 12.78 1.51
CA GLY A 40 -9.59 13.46 0.82
C GLY A 40 -9.50 13.14 -0.68
N GLU A 41 -9.80 11.89 -1.07
CA GLU A 41 -9.88 11.49 -2.47
C GLU A 41 -11.02 12.21 -3.20
N ILE A 42 -12.17 12.28 -2.57
CA ILE A 42 -13.35 12.94 -3.12
C ILE A 42 -13.13 14.44 -3.28
N ILE A 43 -12.57 15.12 -2.28
CA ILE A 43 -12.22 16.54 -2.35
C ILE A 43 -11.25 16.81 -3.51
N LYS A 44 -10.26 15.93 -3.70
CA LYS A 44 -9.34 15.96 -4.84
C LYS A 44 -10.09 15.83 -6.17
N GLU A 45 -10.96 14.82 -6.31
CA GLU A 45 -11.76 14.58 -7.53
C GLU A 45 -12.70 15.74 -7.85
N MET A 46 -13.21 16.42 -6.84
CA MET A 46 -14.05 17.62 -6.98
C MET A 46 -13.25 18.88 -7.36
N ASN A 47 -11.91 18.80 -7.42
CA ASN A 47 -11.01 19.93 -7.74
C ASN A 47 -11.27 21.17 -6.87
N ILE A 48 -11.61 21.01 -5.60
CA ILE A 48 -11.92 22.10 -4.67
C ILE A 48 -10.67 22.89 -4.28
N CYS A 49 -9.54 22.21 -4.14
CA CYS A 49 -8.28 22.81 -3.76
C CYS A 49 -7.10 22.08 -4.44
N ASP A 50 -5.90 22.66 -4.34
CA ASP A 50 -4.70 22.05 -4.88
C ASP A 50 -4.43 20.69 -4.23
N PRO A 51 -4.29 19.60 -5.03
CA PRO A 51 -4.12 18.24 -4.50
C PRO A 51 -2.87 18.08 -3.63
N ARG A 52 -1.80 18.81 -3.90
CA ARG A 52 -0.56 18.75 -3.11
C ARG A 52 -0.76 19.35 -1.73
N THR A 53 -1.35 20.54 -1.69
CA THR A 53 -1.69 21.21 -0.44
C THR A 53 -2.66 20.38 0.41
N LEU A 54 -3.65 19.76 -0.24
CA LEU A 54 -4.62 18.89 0.42
C LEU A 54 -3.94 17.70 1.08
N ILE A 55 -3.12 16.93 0.33
CA ILE A 55 -2.50 15.72 0.88
C ILE A 55 -1.45 16.04 1.94
N GLN A 56 -0.70 17.14 1.82
CA GLN A 56 0.22 17.62 2.84
C GLN A 56 -0.52 17.94 4.14
N THR A 57 -1.63 18.66 4.03
CA THR A 57 -2.45 19.01 5.20
C THR A 57 -3.07 17.77 5.85
N ILE A 58 -3.54 16.81 5.06
CA ILE A 58 -4.02 15.52 5.58
C ILE A 58 -2.87 14.79 6.30
N GLY A 59 -1.68 14.79 5.75
CA GLY A 59 -0.49 14.24 6.38
C GLY A 59 -0.25 14.82 7.77
N ASP A 60 -0.25 16.14 7.89
CA ASP A 60 -0.06 16.84 9.17
C ASP A 60 -1.16 16.48 10.19
N ILE A 61 -2.41 16.36 9.74
CA ILE A 61 -3.55 15.98 10.60
C ILE A 61 -3.38 14.56 11.15
N VAL A 62 -2.89 13.64 10.34
CA VAL A 62 -2.75 12.22 10.74
C VAL A 62 -1.40 11.89 11.36
N GLY A 63 -0.46 12.84 11.39
CA GLY A 63 0.87 12.67 11.95
C GLY A 63 1.82 11.88 11.05
N ALA A 64 1.69 12.07 9.73
CA ALA A 64 2.54 11.50 8.70
C ALA A 64 2.93 12.60 7.69
N LYS A 65 3.81 12.27 6.74
CA LYS A 65 4.15 13.21 5.67
C LYS A 65 3.22 12.99 4.47
N GLY A 66 2.50 14.03 4.04
CA GLY A 66 1.66 13.97 2.84
C GLY A 66 2.50 14.05 1.56
N VAL A 67 2.27 13.15 0.62
CA VAL A 67 2.98 13.10 -0.68
C VAL A 67 2.03 12.69 -1.79
N ILE A 68 2.19 13.27 -2.99
CA ILE A 68 1.60 12.69 -4.20
C ILE A 68 2.58 11.63 -4.68
N LEU A 69 2.20 10.36 -4.48
CA LEU A 69 3.01 9.24 -4.89
C LEU A 69 2.90 9.06 -6.41
N THR A 70 4.03 8.95 -7.11
CA THR A 70 4.12 8.66 -8.54
C THR A 70 5.14 7.54 -8.76
N LYS A 71 5.16 6.96 -9.96
CA LYS A 71 6.13 5.91 -10.31
C LYS A 71 7.57 6.40 -10.16
N GLU A 72 7.83 7.65 -10.55
CA GLU A 72 9.14 8.28 -10.46
C GLU A 72 9.58 8.52 -9.00
N SER A 73 8.62 8.56 -8.07
CA SER A 73 8.91 8.68 -6.64
C SER A 73 9.47 7.38 -6.05
N VAL A 74 9.24 6.24 -6.71
CA VAL A 74 9.66 4.92 -6.23
C VAL A 74 11.13 4.70 -6.60
N GLN A 75 11.98 4.70 -5.58
CA GLN A 75 13.45 4.61 -5.71
C GLN A 75 14.00 3.22 -5.35
N ILE A 76 13.12 2.27 -5.00
CA ILE A 76 13.48 0.90 -4.57
C ILE A 76 12.60 -0.11 -5.29
N ASN A 77 13.06 -1.36 -5.39
CA ASN A 77 12.18 -2.44 -5.82
C ASN A 77 11.22 -2.80 -4.67
N ILE A 78 9.95 -2.52 -4.85
CA ILE A 78 8.91 -2.72 -3.84
C ILE A 78 8.83 -4.18 -3.40
N LEU A 79 8.99 -5.12 -4.35
CA LEU A 79 8.85 -6.56 -4.11
C LEU A 79 9.94 -7.14 -3.20
N ASP A 80 11.07 -6.46 -3.05
CA ASP A 80 12.12 -6.86 -2.10
C ASP A 80 11.67 -6.68 -0.64
N TYR A 81 10.67 -5.83 -0.39
CA TYR A 81 10.22 -5.46 0.95
C TYR A 81 8.84 -5.98 1.31
N ILE A 82 7.93 -6.11 0.34
CA ILE A 82 6.55 -6.55 0.56
C ILE A 82 6.03 -7.28 -0.68
N SER A 83 5.27 -8.37 -0.50
CA SER A 83 4.62 -9.02 -1.63
C SER A 83 3.49 -8.15 -2.19
N ILE A 84 3.19 -8.33 -3.48
CA ILE A 84 2.14 -7.57 -4.15
C ILE A 84 0.76 -7.76 -3.47
N GLU A 85 0.48 -8.99 -3.01
CA GLU A 85 -0.77 -9.31 -2.33
C GLU A 85 -0.89 -8.57 -0.99
N MET A 86 0.19 -8.49 -0.23
CA MET A 86 0.23 -7.74 1.04
C MET A 86 0.15 -6.23 0.79
N ALA A 87 0.86 -5.73 -0.23
CA ALA A 87 0.84 -4.32 -0.60
C ALA A 87 -0.57 -3.88 -1.00
N LYS A 88 -1.25 -4.66 -1.84
CA LYS A 88 -2.66 -4.45 -2.22
C LYS A 88 -3.60 -4.58 -1.04
N ARG A 89 -3.45 -5.61 -0.21
CA ARG A 89 -4.32 -5.84 0.97
C ARG A 89 -4.27 -4.71 1.97
N TYR A 90 -3.09 -4.12 2.19
CA TYR A 90 -2.90 -3.05 3.15
C TYR A 90 -2.94 -1.66 2.53
N HIS A 91 -3.02 -1.55 1.20
CA HIS A 91 -2.89 -0.32 0.42
C HIS A 91 -1.67 0.50 0.84
N VAL A 92 -0.49 -0.12 0.68
CA VAL A 92 0.80 0.46 1.07
C VAL A 92 1.85 0.26 0.00
N VAL A 93 2.73 1.25 -0.15
CA VAL A 93 3.87 1.21 -1.07
C VAL A 93 5.13 1.67 -0.36
N PRO A 94 6.11 0.78 -0.10
CA PRO A 94 7.47 1.20 0.22
C PRO A 94 8.09 1.86 -1.03
N PHE A 95 8.63 3.07 -0.91
CA PHE A 95 9.08 3.82 -2.08
C PHE A 95 10.50 4.39 -2.00
N GLY A 96 11.18 4.27 -0.86
CA GLY A 96 12.55 4.74 -0.70
C GLY A 96 13.15 4.37 0.66
N ILE A 97 14.46 4.49 0.76
CA ILE A 97 15.20 4.34 2.01
C ILE A 97 16.07 5.58 2.20
N GLU A 98 16.03 6.16 3.38
CA GLU A 98 16.83 7.31 3.75
C GLU A 98 17.23 7.25 5.21
N ASN A 99 18.51 7.47 5.50
CA ASN A 99 19.06 7.45 6.87
C ASN A 99 18.68 6.20 7.68
N GLY A 100 18.69 5.02 7.05
CA GLY A 100 18.33 3.75 7.70
C GLY A 100 16.84 3.57 7.97
N LYS A 101 15.98 4.45 7.46
CA LYS A 101 14.51 4.34 7.55
C LYS A 101 13.93 4.05 6.18
N ILE A 102 12.94 3.16 6.15
CA ILE A 102 12.18 2.90 4.94
C ILE A 102 10.97 3.83 4.88
N LYS A 103 10.86 4.58 3.78
CA LYS A 103 9.69 5.42 3.49
C LYS A 103 8.57 4.53 3.02
N VAL A 104 7.49 4.48 3.77
CA VAL A 104 6.30 3.68 3.43
C VAL A 104 5.09 4.59 3.30
N CYS A 105 4.50 4.58 2.13
CA CYS A 105 3.28 5.31 1.83
C CYS A 105 2.05 4.47 2.14
N PHE A 106 1.14 5.01 2.92
CA PHE A 106 -0.12 4.40 3.32
C PHE A 106 -1.29 5.17 2.72
N SER A 107 -2.36 4.47 2.38
CA SER A 107 -3.65 5.13 2.14
C SER A 107 -4.28 5.60 3.44
N ASP A 108 -3.96 4.95 4.57
CA ASP A 108 -4.48 5.27 5.90
C ASP A 108 -3.52 4.83 7.02
N VAL A 109 -2.78 5.81 7.55
CA VAL A 109 -1.88 5.58 8.71
C VAL A 109 -2.65 5.41 10.02
N ASN A 110 -3.93 5.80 10.08
CA ASN A 110 -4.77 5.63 11.27
C ASN A 110 -5.35 4.23 11.41
N ASN A 111 -5.29 3.41 10.36
CA ASN A 111 -5.61 1.99 10.46
C ASN A 111 -4.49 1.27 11.22
N LYS A 112 -4.64 1.21 12.55
CA LYS A 112 -3.64 0.63 13.45
C LYS A 112 -3.24 -0.79 13.06
N ARG A 113 -4.21 -1.62 12.65
CA ARG A 113 -3.95 -3.01 12.27
C ARG A 113 -3.01 -3.09 11.07
N ASN A 114 -3.30 -2.33 10.02
CA ASN A 114 -2.47 -2.31 8.81
C ASN A 114 -1.10 -1.70 9.10
N TYR A 115 -1.07 -0.59 9.84
CA TYR A 115 0.18 0.08 10.22
C TYR A 115 1.11 -0.84 11.02
N GLU A 116 0.60 -1.48 12.09
CA GLU A 116 1.42 -2.36 12.92
C GLU A 116 1.87 -3.63 12.15
N ALA A 117 1.03 -4.19 11.29
CA ALA A 117 1.41 -5.33 10.46
C ALA A 117 2.59 -4.98 9.53
N VAL A 118 2.53 -3.84 8.84
CA VAL A 118 3.60 -3.39 7.94
C VAL A 118 4.84 -2.99 8.74
N LYS A 119 4.67 -2.35 9.90
CA LYS A 119 5.76 -2.00 10.80
C LYS A 119 6.54 -3.23 11.27
N MET A 120 5.85 -4.28 11.70
CA MET A 120 6.47 -5.54 12.10
C MET A 120 7.21 -6.20 10.94
N LEU A 121 6.63 -6.18 9.73
CA LEU A 121 7.28 -6.70 8.53
C LEU A 121 8.60 -5.99 8.25
N MET A 122 8.64 -4.66 8.36
CA MET A 122 9.86 -3.87 8.13
C MET A 122 10.88 -4.04 9.25
N LEU A 123 10.44 -4.10 10.51
CA LEU A 123 11.31 -4.36 11.66
C LEU A 123 12.00 -5.72 11.58
N ASN A 124 11.33 -6.76 11.09
CA ASN A 124 11.93 -8.09 10.87
C ASN A 124 13.06 -8.06 9.82
N ARG A 125 13.11 -7.00 9.01
CA ARG A 125 14.18 -6.74 8.02
C ARG A 125 15.23 -5.73 8.54
N GLY A 126 15.15 -5.34 9.82
CA GLY A 126 16.04 -4.36 10.41
C GLY A 126 15.76 -2.91 10.01
N LEU A 127 14.58 -2.62 9.46
CA LEU A 127 14.20 -1.30 8.97
C LEU A 127 13.15 -0.64 9.85
N VAL A 128 13.32 0.66 10.10
CA VAL A 128 12.35 1.49 10.80
C VAL A 128 11.50 2.25 9.77
N ILE A 129 10.18 2.28 9.95
CA ILE A 129 9.28 2.99 9.05
C ILE A 129 9.36 4.51 9.27
N ASP A 130 9.49 5.26 8.17
CA ASP A 130 9.12 6.68 8.06
C ASP A 130 7.77 6.76 7.33
N PRO A 131 6.65 7.07 8.04
CA PRO A 131 5.33 6.96 7.46
C PRO A 131 4.97 8.16 6.59
N TYR A 132 4.42 7.86 5.42
CA TYR A 132 3.85 8.82 4.48
C TYR A 132 2.38 8.48 4.23
N VAL A 133 1.60 9.46 3.77
CA VAL A 133 0.21 9.26 3.32
C VAL A 133 0.05 9.79 1.91
N SER A 134 -0.67 9.05 1.08
CA SER A 134 -1.05 9.46 -0.28
C SER A 134 -2.51 9.12 -0.58
N TYR A 135 -2.94 9.56 -1.75
CA TYR A 135 -4.23 9.16 -2.31
C TYR A 135 -4.24 7.66 -2.60
N ILE A 136 -5.37 7.01 -2.34
CA ILE A 136 -5.53 5.57 -2.60
C ILE A 136 -5.37 5.27 -4.09
N SER A 137 -5.91 6.12 -4.96
CA SER A 137 -5.76 6.00 -6.41
C SER A 137 -4.29 5.96 -6.84
N ALA A 138 -3.44 6.83 -6.27
CA ALA A 138 -2.01 6.87 -6.59
C ALA A 138 -1.25 5.62 -6.11
N ILE A 139 -1.68 5.03 -5.00
CA ILE A 139 -1.13 3.76 -4.49
C ILE A 139 -1.56 2.61 -5.40
N ASP A 140 -2.84 2.53 -5.74
CA ASP A 140 -3.42 1.46 -6.56
C ASP A 140 -2.83 1.48 -7.97
N ASP A 141 -2.64 2.66 -8.59
CA ASP A 141 -1.99 2.81 -9.90
C ASP A 141 -0.58 2.17 -9.94
N ILE A 142 0.21 2.35 -8.87
CA ILE A 142 1.55 1.74 -8.78
C ILE A 142 1.44 0.22 -8.58
N LEU A 143 0.53 -0.22 -7.71
CA LEU A 143 0.37 -1.65 -7.41
C LEU A 143 -0.22 -2.42 -8.59
N ASP A 144 -1.05 -1.81 -9.41
CA ASP A 144 -1.63 -2.43 -10.60
C ASP A 144 -0.58 -2.59 -11.71
N ASP A 145 0.29 -1.60 -11.89
CA ASP A 145 1.44 -1.72 -12.78
C ASP A 145 2.37 -2.88 -12.38
N LEU A 146 2.70 -2.99 -11.09
CA LEU A 146 3.53 -4.09 -10.59
C LEU A 146 2.85 -5.45 -10.77
N GLY A 147 1.53 -5.52 -10.58
CA GLY A 147 0.76 -6.74 -10.82
C GLY A 147 0.69 -7.12 -12.29
N GLY A 148 0.64 -6.14 -13.21
CA GLY A 148 0.65 -6.37 -14.65
C GLY A 148 2.00 -6.87 -15.17
N THR A 149 3.10 -6.33 -14.68
CA THR A 149 4.47 -6.77 -15.04
C THR A 149 4.80 -8.16 -14.51
N ALA A 150 4.36 -8.50 -13.29
CA ALA A 150 4.57 -9.83 -12.72
C ALA A 150 3.85 -10.93 -13.52
N SER A 151 2.70 -10.63 -14.13
CA SER A 151 1.99 -11.58 -15.00
C SER A 151 2.70 -11.81 -16.33
N THR A 152 3.38 -10.80 -16.89
CA THR A 152 4.14 -10.93 -18.16
C THR A 152 5.50 -11.59 -17.98
N ASP A 153 6.18 -11.38 -16.86
CA ASP A 153 7.45 -12.04 -16.58
C ASP A 153 7.26 -13.53 -16.24
N ASN A 154 6.18 -13.88 -15.52
CA ASN A 154 5.80 -15.27 -15.31
C ASN A 154 5.37 -15.98 -16.62
N MET A 155 4.74 -15.29 -17.57
CA MET A 155 4.42 -15.87 -18.87
C MET A 155 5.66 -16.05 -19.76
N ARG A 156 6.70 -15.18 -19.63
CA ARG A 156 7.97 -15.37 -20.34
C ARG A 156 8.82 -16.48 -19.71
N ALA A 157 8.81 -16.63 -18.38
CA ALA A 157 9.50 -17.72 -17.69
C ALA A 157 8.84 -19.09 -17.93
N ILE A 158 7.52 -19.14 -18.14
CA ILE A 158 6.77 -20.39 -18.45
C ILE A 158 6.95 -20.80 -19.92
N GLY A 159 7.38 -19.87 -20.79
CA GLY A 159 7.64 -20.15 -22.21
C GLY A 159 8.92 -20.95 -22.50
N GLU A 160 9.82 -21.12 -21.52
CA GLU A 160 11.08 -21.87 -21.67
C GLU A 160 11.18 -23.12 -20.78
N GLU A 161 10.19 -23.45 -19.95
CA GLU A 161 10.19 -24.68 -19.15
C GLU A 161 9.00 -25.59 -19.43
N SER A 162 9.13 -26.34 -20.53
CA SER A 162 8.37 -27.59 -20.73
C SER A 162 8.89 -28.74 -19.81
N ASN A 163 9.33 -28.45 -18.58
CA ASN A 163 9.96 -29.45 -17.70
C ASN A 163 9.44 -29.52 -16.27
N ILE A 164 8.39 -28.77 -15.91
CA ILE A 164 7.85 -28.82 -14.53
C ILE A 164 7.10 -30.15 -14.28
N THR A 165 6.44 -30.69 -15.29
CA THR A 165 5.73 -31.97 -15.20
C THR A 165 6.70 -33.12 -15.00
N GLU A 166 7.86 -33.12 -15.67
CA GLU A 166 8.90 -34.15 -15.50
C GLU A 166 9.61 -34.04 -14.13
N LEU A 167 9.78 -32.82 -13.58
CA LEU A 167 10.39 -32.61 -12.27
C LEU A 167 9.48 -33.12 -11.14
N VAL A 168 8.18 -32.88 -11.22
CA VAL A 168 7.19 -33.38 -10.25
C VAL A 168 7.09 -34.90 -10.31
N ASP A 169 7.07 -35.49 -11.49
CA ASP A 169 7.09 -36.96 -11.67
C ASP A 169 8.39 -37.60 -11.15
N SER A 170 9.52 -36.93 -11.33
CA SER A 170 10.82 -37.39 -10.80
C SER A 170 10.85 -37.38 -9.27
N ILE A 171 10.30 -36.34 -8.62
CA ILE A 171 10.22 -36.25 -7.17
C ILE A 171 9.29 -37.31 -6.60
N ILE A 172 8.13 -37.56 -7.22
CA ILE A 172 7.17 -38.58 -6.80
C ILE A 172 7.77 -40.01 -6.96
N LYS A 173 8.46 -40.29 -8.07
CA LYS A 173 9.12 -41.56 -8.28
C LYS A 173 10.27 -41.83 -7.29
N THR A 174 11.00 -40.77 -6.91
CA THR A 174 12.10 -40.88 -5.94
C THR A 174 11.55 -41.10 -4.52
N ALA A 175 10.42 -40.47 -4.17
CA ALA A 175 9.76 -40.69 -2.89
C ALA A 175 9.16 -42.07 -2.73
N MET A 176 8.63 -42.65 -3.81
CA MET A 176 8.11 -44.03 -3.80
C MET A 176 9.22 -45.09 -3.71
N LYS A 177 10.40 -44.82 -4.28
CA LYS A 177 11.53 -45.78 -4.25
C LYS A 177 12.21 -45.87 -2.89
N LYS A 178 12.06 -44.88 -2.01
CA LYS A 178 12.59 -44.89 -0.65
C LYS A 178 11.69 -45.57 0.39
N ARG A 179 10.47 -46.02 0.02
CA ARG A 179 9.54 -46.71 0.92
C ARG A 179 9.55 -48.25 0.80
N THR A 180 10.43 -48.82 -0.02
CA THR A 180 10.52 -50.27 -0.19
C THR A 180 11.92 -50.82 0.13
N SER A 181 12.52 -50.40 1.22
CA SER A 181 13.69 -51.06 1.81
C SER A 181 13.72 -50.78 3.29
N ASP A 182 12.92 -51.55 4.04
CA ASP A 182 13.27 -52.06 5.35
C ASP A 182 12.09 -52.89 5.90
N ILE A 183 12.10 -54.17 5.53
CA ILE A 183 11.51 -55.26 6.32
C ILE A 183 12.46 -56.44 6.20
N HIS A 184 13.36 -56.56 7.17
CA HIS A 184 13.90 -57.81 7.66
C HIS A 184 14.27 -57.65 9.12
#